data_f3545e4d97aabe9f98f09659b7729e9d
#
_entry.id   f3545e4d97aabe9f98f09659b7729e9d
#
_cell.length_a   1.000
_cell.length_b   1.000
_cell.length_c   1.000
_cell.angle_alpha   90.00
_cell.angle_beta   90.00
_cell.angle_gamma   90.00
#
_symmetry.space_group_name_H-M   'P 1'
#
loop_
_entity.id
_entity.type
_entity.pdbx_description
1 polymer ?
#
loop_
_entity_poly.entity_id
_entity_poly.type
_entity_poly.pdbx_seq_one_letter_code
_entity_poly.pdbx_strand_id
1 'polypeptide(L)'
;MFKKSLIAVASLLAAVGTAQACSTLVIGKAVSETGNIIVAHNEDNGGRLFNMQHYVPPAKHKKGETVKFEKFAAEIPQVEETLGFYWTQTFVPDGASFADGFFNDAGVVVATNWCGEIFDADRMEVKDGGIGYGIRRLVAERAHSAREAVDIATKLLAEFGYFHDGRTYTFADANEAWQLAIHQGNSWAARKIHDNEVVYIPNNFMMDKVDLNDKETWRIEPKQVERAVKDGRHDAKNPIFNWRKVVAQESVRHERWNANRNVLAWKFLTGVEYNDPEKFPYSAVIDRKLG
;
A
#
# COMPACT_ATOMS: atom_id res chain seq x y z
N MET A 1 -41.01 18.47 -21.09
CA MET A 1 -39.71 19.08 -21.33
C MET A 1 -38.83 19.16 -20.07
N PHE A 2 -39.20 18.50 -18.98
CA PHE A 2 -38.48 18.59 -17.67
C PHE A 2 -37.67 17.36 -17.24
N LYS A 3 -37.68 16.28 -18.03
CA LYS A 3 -36.97 15.03 -17.66
C LYS A 3 -35.53 14.91 -18.16
N LYS A 4 -35.09 15.78 -19.09
CA LYS A 4 -33.72 15.71 -19.63
C LYS A 4 -32.71 16.57 -18.85
N SER A 5 -33.17 17.50 -18.05
CA SER A 5 -32.26 18.37 -17.24
C SER A 5 -31.78 17.74 -15.92
N LEU A 6 -32.52 16.76 -15.38
CA LEU A 6 -32.10 16.09 -14.14
C LEU A 6 -30.92 15.11 -14.33
N ILE A 7 -30.80 14.53 -15.52
CA ILE A 7 -29.73 13.56 -15.82
C ILE A 7 -28.38 14.28 -16.01
N ALA A 8 -28.38 15.49 -16.55
CA ALA A 8 -27.17 16.28 -16.74
C ALA A 8 -26.57 16.81 -15.44
N VAL A 9 -27.40 17.08 -14.41
CA VAL A 9 -26.92 17.55 -13.09
C VAL A 9 -26.38 16.40 -12.25
N ALA A 10 -26.96 15.20 -12.37
CA ALA A 10 -26.45 14.01 -11.67
C ALA A 10 -25.09 13.57 -12.23
N SER A 11 -24.84 13.77 -13.53
CA SER A 11 -23.55 13.41 -14.15
C SER A 11 -22.42 14.41 -13.82
N LEU A 12 -22.73 15.64 -13.44
CA LEU A 12 -21.71 16.64 -13.03
C LEU A 12 -21.26 16.50 -11.57
N LEU A 13 -22.09 15.88 -10.72
CA LEU A 13 -21.77 15.63 -9.32
C LEU A 13 -20.94 14.36 -9.09
N ALA A 14 -20.89 13.47 -10.07
CA ALA A 14 -20.07 12.25 -10.01
C ALA A 14 -18.59 12.46 -10.43
N ALA A 15 -18.21 13.67 -10.85
CA ALA A 15 -16.85 13.98 -11.34
C ALA A 15 -15.97 14.74 -10.35
N VAL A 16 -16.41 14.90 -9.09
CA VAL A 16 -15.50 15.33 -8.03
C VAL A 16 -14.91 14.08 -7.39
N GLY A 17 -14.10 13.37 -8.14
CA GLY A 17 -13.19 12.39 -7.57
C GLY A 17 -12.30 13.13 -6.58
N THR A 18 -12.43 12.82 -5.30
CA THR A 18 -11.50 13.27 -4.28
C THR A 18 -10.11 12.76 -4.70
N ALA A 19 -9.27 13.66 -5.20
CA ALA A 19 -7.89 13.32 -5.51
C ALA A 19 -7.22 12.91 -4.20
N GLN A 20 -7.05 11.63 -3.97
CA GLN A 20 -6.22 11.11 -2.88
C GLN A 20 -4.77 11.18 -3.36
N ALA A 21 -4.01 12.12 -2.84
CA ALA A 21 -2.67 12.44 -3.34
C ALA A 21 -1.55 12.04 -2.36
N CYS A 22 -1.63 10.84 -1.80
CA CYS A 22 -0.62 10.29 -0.88
C CYS A 22 0.74 10.10 -1.56
N SER A 23 1.81 10.23 -0.79
CA SER A 23 3.16 9.92 -1.24
C SER A 23 3.96 9.29 -0.11
N THR A 24 4.72 8.25 -0.44
CA THR A 24 5.70 7.65 0.49
C THR A 24 7.08 7.67 -0.13
N LEU A 25 8.05 8.16 0.61
CA LEU A 25 9.48 8.09 0.31
C LEU A 25 10.15 7.17 1.33
N VAL A 26 10.97 6.24 0.84
CA VAL A 26 11.85 5.44 1.69
C VAL A 26 13.29 5.71 1.27
N ILE A 27 14.14 5.99 2.24
CA ILE A 27 15.58 6.20 2.07
C ILE A 27 16.30 5.07 2.81
N GLY A 28 17.08 4.29 2.08
CA GLY A 28 17.87 3.19 2.65
C GLY A 28 19.00 3.70 3.56
N LYS A 29 19.46 2.86 4.49
CA LYS A 29 20.47 3.23 5.51
C LYS A 29 21.77 3.78 4.93
N ALA A 30 22.24 3.18 3.83
CA ALA A 30 23.51 3.57 3.23
C ALA A 30 23.47 4.93 2.54
N VAL A 31 22.28 5.41 2.16
CA VAL A 31 22.07 6.71 1.50
C VAL A 31 21.38 7.74 2.41
N SER A 32 21.12 7.40 3.64
CA SER A 32 20.64 8.31 4.69
C SER A 32 21.82 9.01 5.40
N GLU A 33 21.69 10.31 5.69
CA GLU A 33 22.68 11.05 6.49
C GLU A 33 22.81 10.50 7.92
N THR A 34 21.71 10.02 8.47
CA THR A 34 21.68 9.48 9.85
C THR A 34 22.14 8.03 9.93
N GLY A 35 22.31 7.33 8.81
CA GLY A 35 22.59 5.89 8.80
C GLY A 35 21.37 5.02 9.16
N ASN A 36 20.20 5.60 9.33
CA ASN A 36 18.95 4.91 9.60
C ASN A 36 18.08 4.86 8.35
N ILE A 37 17.13 3.92 8.32
CA ILE A 37 16.06 3.95 7.34
C ILE A 37 15.16 5.14 7.65
N ILE A 38 14.84 5.93 6.62
CA ILE A 38 13.88 7.04 6.74
C ILE A 38 12.64 6.68 5.93
N VAL A 39 11.48 6.76 6.57
CA VAL A 39 10.18 6.67 5.92
C VAL A 39 9.47 8.01 6.10
N ALA A 40 9.25 8.69 4.99
CA ALA A 40 8.44 9.91 4.96
C ALA A 40 7.13 9.62 4.23
N HIS A 41 6.02 10.04 4.83
CA HIS A 41 4.68 9.84 4.26
C HIS A 41 3.89 11.13 4.31
N ASN A 42 3.23 11.45 3.20
CA ASN A 42 2.23 12.49 3.10
C ASN A 42 0.89 11.83 2.75
N GLU A 43 -0.11 12.06 3.59
CA GLU A 43 -1.48 11.64 3.34
C GLU A 43 -2.29 12.85 2.91
N ASP A 44 -3.01 12.69 1.80
CA ASP A 44 -3.87 13.73 1.27
C ASP A 44 -5.33 13.24 1.27
N ASN A 45 -6.02 13.55 2.35
CA ASN A 45 -7.43 13.21 2.50
C ASN A 45 -8.29 14.31 1.90
N GLY A 46 -9.10 13.97 0.90
CA GLY A 46 -10.02 14.91 0.28
C GLY A 46 -11.02 15.46 1.30
N GLY A 47 -10.97 16.77 1.55
CA GLY A 47 -11.97 17.46 2.35
C GLY A 47 -11.45 18.04 3.69
N ARG A 48 -12.38 18.29 4.60
CA ARG A 48 -12.13 18.97 5.89
C ARG A 48 -11.91 17.95 7.01
N LEU A 49 -10.94 17.06 6.84
CA LEU A 49 -10.66 16.02 7.80
C LEU A 49 -9.54 16.47 8.75
N PHE A 50 -9.74 16.23 10.03
CA PHE A 50 -8.69 16.40 11.03
C PHE A 50 -8.03 15.06 11.27
N ASN A 51 -6.71 15.00 11.08
CA ASN A 51 -5.92 13.85 11.46
C ASN A 51 -5.49 14.03 12.91
N MET A 52 -6.08 13.25 13.79
CA MET A 52 -5.68 13.24 15.19
C MET A 52 -4.59 12.17 15.39
N GLN A 53 -3.71 12.44 16.33
CA GLN A 53 -2.69 11.47 16.74
C GLN A 53 -3.07 10.89 18.09
N HIS A 54 -3.07 9.57 18.19
CA HIS A 54 -3.39 8.87 19.41
C HIS A 54 -2.33 7.81 19.71
N TYR A 55 -2.10 7.58 20.97
CA TYR A 55 -1.43 6.36 21.41
C TYR A 55 -2.49 5.36 21.91
N VAL A 56 -2.47 4.18 21.32
CA VAL A 56 -3.27 3.03 21.78
C VAL A 56 -2.34 2.15 22.59
N PRO A 57 -2.59 1.96 23.90
CA PRO A 57 -1.71 1.15 24.73
C PRO A 57 -1.79 -0.34 24.37
N PRO A 58 -0.73 -1.14 24.69
CA PRO A 58 -0.80 -2.58 24.56
C PRO A 58 -1.92 -3.16 25.40
N ALA A 59 -2.52 -4.25 24.95
CA ALA A 59 -3.65 -4.87 25.60
C ALA A 59 -3.53 -6.40 25.64
N LYS A 60 -4.13 -7.00 26.68
CA LYS A 60 -4.31 -8.46 26.79
C LYS A 60 -5.73 -8.83 26.39
N HIS A 61 -5.83 -9.88 25.60
CA HIS A 61 -7.09 -10.37 25.05
C HIS A 61 -7.40 -11.78 25.53
N LYS A 62 -8.67 -12.10 25.62
CA LYS A 62 -9.10 -13.45 25.98
C LYS A 62 -8.88 -14.41 24.81
N LYS A 63 -8.54 -15.65 25.12
CA LYS A 63 -8.46 -16.70 24.11
C LYS A 63 -9.77 -16.83 23.35
N GLY A 64 -9.70 -16.78 22.01
CA GLY A 64 -10.85 -16.84 21.12
C GLY A 64 -11.58 -15.51 20.91
N GLU A 65 -11.05 -14.41 21.45
CA GLU A 65 -11.54 -13.07 21.12
C GLU A 65 -11.31 -12.77 19.63
N THR A 66 -12.23 -12.03 19.03
CA THR A 66 -12.16 -11.59 17.63
C THR A 66 -12.26 -10.08 17.55
N VAL A 67 -11.75 -9.51 16.46
CA VAL A 67 -11.88 -8.08 16.14
C VAL A 67 -12.50 -7.91 14.76
N LYS A 68 -13.26 -6.83 14.62
CA LYS A 68 -13.92 -6.45 13.38
C LYS A 68 -13.82 -4.94 13.21
N PHE A 69 -13.17 -4.48 12.14
CA PHE A 69 -12.94 -3.04 11.96
C PHE A 69 -13.95 -2.39 11.03
N GLU A 70 -14.60 -3.16 10.18
CA GLU A 70 -15.53 -2.67 9.18
C GLU A 70 -16.80 -3.51 9.19
N LYS A 71 -17.95 -2.88 8.99
CA LYS A 71 -19.28 -3.51 9.16
C LYS A 71 -19.44 -4.83 8.41
N PHE A 72 -18.89 -4.91 7.20
CA PHE A 72 -19.03 -6.08 6.32
C PHE A 72 -17.78 -6.96 6.28
N ALA A 73 -16.71 -6.58 6.97
CA ALA A 73 -15.48 -7.35 7.03
C ALA A 73 -15.62 -8.62 7.87
N ALA A 74 -14.70 -9.56 7.67
CA ALA A 74 -14.57 -10.74 8.50
C ALA A 74 -14.28 -10.40 9.96
N GLU A 75 -14.68 -11.29 10.86
CA GLU A 75 -14.19 -11.29 12.23
C GLU A 75 -12.84 -11.99 12.28
N ILE A 76 -11.82 -11.25 12.67
CA ILE A 76 -10.43 -11.71 12.67
C ILE A 76 -10.07 -12.19 14.07
N PRO A 77 -9.51 -13.40 14.25
CA PRO A 77 -9.01 -13.85 15.54
C PRO A 77 -7.99 -12.86 16.11
N GLN A 78 -8.21 -12.43 17.36
CA GLN A 78 -7.26 -11.55 18.04
C GLN A 78 -6.13 -12.37 18.68
N VAL A 79 -4.92 -11.76 18.74
CA VAL A 79 -3.78 -12.31 19.47
C VAL A 79 -3.98 -12.12 20.98
N GLU A 80 -3.31 -12.93 21.81
CA GLU A 80 -3.44 -12.85 23.27
C GLU A 80 -2.88 -11.54 23.85
N GLU A 81 -1.88 -10.96 23.19
CA GLU A 81 -1.29 -9.66 23.54
C GLU A 81 -1.08 -8.83 22.28
N THR A 82 -1.54 -7.59 22.30
CA THR A 82 -1.28 -6.61 21.23
C THR A 82 -0.22 -5.62 21.68
N LEU A 83 0.61 -5.18 20.73
CA LEU A 83 1.53 -4.08 20.93
C LEU A 83 0.75 -2.76 21.09
N GLY A 84 1.33 -1.81 21.80
CA GLY A 84 0.90 -0.43 21.72
C GLY A 84 1.40 0.24 20.45
N PHE A 85 0.71 1.28 20.00
CA PHE A 85 1.09 1.99 18.78
C PHE A 85 0.58 3.43 18.77
N TYR A 86 1.34 4.30 18.14
CA TYR A 86 0.88 5.62 17.70
C TYR A 86 0.12 5.47 16.39
N TRP A 87 -0.98 6.22 16.30
CA TRP A 87 -1.90 6.16 15.19
C TRP A 87 -2.28 7.57 14.72
N THR A 88 -2.08 7.87 13.45
CA THR A 88 -2.69 9.02 12.80
C THR A 88 -4.06 8.63 12.28
N GLN A 89 -5.12 9.15 12.86
CA GLN A 89 -6.49 8.73 12.57
C GLN A 89 -7.24 9.79 11.78
N THR A 90 -7.83 9.37 10.67
CA THR A 90 -8.79 10.16 9.92
C THR A 90 -10.20 9.84 10.37
N PHE A 91 -10.93 10.85 10.84
CA PHE A 91 -12.33 10.70 11.17
C PHE A 91 -13.19 10.98 9.94
N VAL A 92 -14.13 10.07 9.67
CA VAL A 92 -15.16 10.25 8.66
C VAL A 92 -16.54 10.31 9.33
N PRO A 93 -17.54 10.97 8.71
CA PRO A 93 -18.83 11.22 9.35
C PRO A 93 -19.62 9.99 9.77
N ASP A 94 -19.40 8.85 9.13
CA ASP A 94 -20.05 7.57 9.46
C ASP A 94 -19.38 6.81 10.61
N GLY A 95 -18.35 7.40 11.21
CA GLY A 95 -17.62 6.83 12.33
C GLY A 95 -16.58 5.77 11.93
N ALA A 96 -16.46 5.44 10.65
CA ALA A 96 -15.35 4.61 10.19
C ALA A 96 -14.05 5.40 10.35
N SER A 97 -13.06 4.78 10.92
CA SER A 97 -11.81 5.43 11.27
C SER A 97 -10.67 4.69 10.58
N PHE A 98 -9.96 5.41 9.73
CA PHE A 98 -8.79 4.89 9.04
C PHE A 98 -7.54 5.58 9.57
N ALA A 99 -6.51 4.81 9.85
CA ALA A 99 -5.21 5.35 10.12
C ALA A 99 -4.36 5.21 8.86
N ASP A 100 -3.69 6.28 8.52
CA ASP A 100 -2.85 6.34 7.35
C ASP A 100 -1.39 6.01 7.67
N GLY A 101 -1.02 6.13 8.95
CA GLY A 101 0.29 5.74 9.45
C GLY A 101 0.24 5.22 10.88
N PHE A 102 1.15 4.31 11.18
CA PHE A 102 1.38 3.74 12.49
C PHE A 102 2.85 3.71 12.83
N PHE A 103 3.12 3.75 14.12
CA PHE A 103 4.42 3.44 14.69
C PHE A 103 4.18 2.66 15.98
N ASN A 104 4.58 1.40 16.04
CA ASN A 104 4.31 0.55 17.19
C ASN A 104 5.46 0.47 18.18
N ASP A 105 5.21 -0.07 19.36
CA ASP A 105 6.17 -0.18 20.45
C ASP A 105 7.37 -1.08 20.13
N ALA A 106 7.26 -1.94 19.12
CA ALA A 106 8.38 -2.72 18.59
C ALA A 106 9.25 -1.95 17.58
N GLY A 107 8.89 -0.70 17.28
CA GLY A 107 9.63 0.15 16.33
C GLY A 107 9.27 -0.07 14.87
N VAL A 108 8.13 -0.72 14.58
CA VAL A 108 7.65 -0.93 13.20
C VAL A 108 6.80 0.24 12.76
N VAL A 109 7.21 0.84 11.63
CA VAL A 109 6.46 1.87 10.91
C VAL A 109 5.58 1.22 9.86
N VAL A 110 4.35 1.69 9.74
CA VAL A 110 3.41 1.32 8.68
C VAL A 110 2.91 2.59 8.00
N ALA A 111 3.12 2.70 6.69
CA ALA A 111 2.52 3.74 5.84
C ALA A 111 1.79 3.09 4.67
N THR A 112 0.83 3.79 4.09
CA THR A 112 0.03 3.21 3.00
C THR A 112 -0.35 4.24 1.95
N ASN A 113 -0.32 3.83 0.67
CA ASN A 113 -0.76 4.61 -0.46
C ASN A 113 -1.89 3.89 -1.19
N TRP A 114 -2.97 4.61 -1.49
CA TRP A 114 -3.93 4.14 -2.48
C TRP A 114 -3.25 4.00 -3.85
N CYS A 115 -3.57 2.95 -4.57
CA CYS A 115 -3.05 2.68 -5.91
C CYS A 115 -4.22 2.35 -6.84
N GLY A 116 -4.37 3.11 -7.92
CA GLY A 116 -5.39 2.82 -8.92
C GLY A 116 -5.22 1.42 -9.50
N GLU A 117 -6.30 0.65 -9.48
CA GLU A 117 -6.34 -0.77 -9.88
C GLU A 117 -7.37 -1.04 -10.96
N ILE A 118 -7.18 -2.12 -11.69
CA ILE A 118 -8.22 -2.71 -12.54
C ILE A 118 -9.12 -3.52 -11.63
N PHE A 119 -10.36 -3.08 -11.46
CA PHE A 119 -11.36 -3.86 -10.73
C PHE A 119 -11.72 -5.12 -11.51
N ASP A 120 -11.63 -6.27 -10.86
CA ASP A 120 -11.98 -7.57 -11.44
C ASP A 120 -12.75 -8.41 -10.40
N ALA A 121 -14.08 -8.38 -10.50
CA ALA A 121 -14.96 -9.07 -9.56
C ALA A 121 -14.70 -10.58 -9.51
N ASP A 122 -14.29 -11.18 -10.62
CA ASP A 122 -14.02 -12.64 -10.71
C ASP A 122 -12.73 -13.03 -9.95
N ARG A 123 -11.91 -12.04 -9.58
CA ARG A 123 -10.67 -12.23 -8.80
C ARG A 123 -10.85 -11.96 -7.32
N MET A 124 -11.99 -11.38 -6.93
CA MET A 124 -12.26 -11.06 -5.53
C MET A 124 -12.76 -12.29 -4.77
N GLU A 125 -11.82 -13.16 -4.41
CA GLU A 125 -12.11 -14.28 -3.51
C GLU A 125 -11.96 -13.79 -2.07
N VAL A 126 -13.06 -13.66 -1.35
CA VAL A 126 -13.09 -13.23 0.05
C VAL A 126 -13.85 -14.23 0.92
N LYS A 127 -13.36 -14.47 2.13
CA LYS A 127 -14.01 -15.30 3.13
C LYS A 127 -14.68 -14.40 4.18
N ASP A 128 -15.93 -14.66 4.51
CA ASP A 128 -16.70 -13.97 5.55
C ASP A 128 -16.75 -12.44 5.40
N GLY A 129 -16.66 -11.95 4.14
CA GLY A 129 -16.60 -10.53 3.80
C GLY A 129 -15.19 -9.98 3.61
N GLY A 130 -14.15 -10.78 3.85
CA GLY A 130 -12.76 -10.38 3.58
C GLY A 130 -12.16 -9.46 4.62
N ILE A 131 -10.95 -8.99 4.34
CA ILE A 131 -10.25 -8.00 5.13
C ILE A 131 -10.11 -6.69 4.34
N GLY A 132 -10.41 -5.58 5.00
CA GLY A 132 -10.28 -4.25 4.41
C GLY A 132 -9.14 -3.45 5.01
N TYR A 133 -9.36 -2.17 5.22
CA TYR A 133 -8.35 -1.26 5.79
C TYR A 133 -7.88 -1.63 7.19
N GLY A 134 -8.62 -2.47 7.92
CA GLY A 134 -8.21 -3.01 9.22
C GLY A 134 -6.91 -3.79 9.21
N ILE A 135 -6.44 -4.27 8.05
CA ILE A 135 -5.16 -4.99 7.91
C ILE A 135 -3.98 -4.19 8.48
N ARG A 136 -3.97 -2.85 8.26
CA ARG A 136 -2.90 -1.97 8.77
C ARG A 136 -2.85 -1.94 10.29
N ARG A 137 -4.00 -1.89 10.94
CA ARG A 137 -4.08 -1.94 12.40
C ARG A 137 -3.67 -3.30 12.95
N LEU A 138 -4.12 -4.39 12.34
CA LEU A 138 -3.72 -5.75 12.71
C LEU A 138 -2.20 -5.94 12.63
N VAL A 139 -1.56 -5.35 11.62
CA VAL A 139 -0.09 -5.36 11.50
C VAL A 139 0.54 -4.52 12.61
N ALA A 140 0.03 -3.30 12.87
CA ALA A 140 0.56 -2.44 13.93
C ALA A 140 0.45 -3.09 15.32
N GLU A 141 -0.64 -3.80 15.60
CA GLU A 141 -0.89 -4.51 16.86
C GLU A 141 0.01 -5.74 17.06
N ARG A 142 0.62 -6.31 16.01
CA ARG A 142 1.17 -7.67 16.05
C ARG A 142 2.61 -7.80 15.57
N ALA A 143 3.08 -6.90 14.70
CA ALA A 143 4.38 -7.06 14.06
C ALA A 143 5.52 -6.55 14.93
N HIS A 144 6.55 -7.38 15.14
CA HIS A 144 7.80 -7.02 15.84
C HIS A 144 8.94 -6.66 14.89
N SER A 145 8.73 -6.80 13.57
CA SER A 145 9.68 -6.40 12.54
C SER A 145 8.96 -6.09 11.22
N ALA A 146 9.64 -5.38 10.33
CA ALA A 146 9.12 -5.08 8.99
C ALA A 146 8.85 -6.37 8.18
N ARG A 147 9.68 -7.38 8.32
CA ARG A 147 9.49 -8.70 7.69
C ARG A 147 8.25 -9.41 8.23
N GLU A 148 8.09 -9.45 9.54
CA GLU A 148 6.92 -10.04 10.18
C GLU A 148 5.64 -9.32 9.80
N ALA A 149 5.70 -7.98 9.59
CA ALA A 149 4.57 -7.21 9.07
C ALA A 149 4.09 -7.73 7.70
N VAL A 150 5.02 -8.05 6.80
CA VAL A 150 4.71 -8.69 5.50
C VAL A 150 4.09 -10.07 5.73
N ASP A 151 4.66 -10.88 6.63
CA ASP A 151 4.17 -12.25 6.90
C ASP A 151 2.75 -12.23 7.47
N ILE A 152 2.48 -11.36 8.44
CA ILE A 152 1.14 -11.19 9.03
C ILE A 152 0.14 -10.74 7.96
N ALA A 153 0.49 -9.69 7.18
CA ALA A 153 -0.38 -9.17 6.15
C ALA A 153 -0.72 -10.22 5.10
N THR A 154 0.29 -10.92 4.56
CA THR A 154 0.09 -11.93 3.51
C THR A 154 -0.65 -13.16 4.01
N LYS A 155 -0.48 -13.56 5.29
CA LYS A 155 -1.25 -14.63 5.91
C LYS A 155 -2.74 -14.25 6.03
N LEU A 156 -3.03 -13.02 6.45
CA LEU A 156 -4.41 -12.52 6.53
C LEU A 156 -5.07 -12.46 5.15
N LEU A 157 -4.32 -12.03 4.13
CA LEU A 157 -4.80 -12.03 2.74
C LEU A 157 -5.11 -13.43 2.24
N ALA A 158 -4.25 -14.41 2.54
CA ALA A 158 -4.45 -15.80 2.16
C ALA A 158 -5.68 -16.42 2.83
N GLU A 159 -5.99 -16.01 4.06
CA GLU A 159 -7.12 -16.57 4.82
C GLU A 159 -8.44 -15.88 4.47
N PHE A 160 -8.46 -14.55 4.36
CA PHE A 160 -9.70 -13.78 4.26
C PHE A 160 -9.92 -13.13 2.90
N GLY A 161 -8.86 -12.87 2.12
CA GLY A 161 -8.91 -12.07 0.91
C GLY A 161 -9.14 -10.57 1.19
N TYR A 162 -8.71 -9.71 0.27
CA TYR A 162 -8.81 -8.26 0.36
C TYR A 162 -9.99 -7.73 -0.47
N PHE A 163 -10.82 -6.85 0.09
CA PHE A 163 -12.03 -6.35 -0.59
C PHE A 163 -12.03 -4.86 -0.92
N HIS A 164 -11.01 -4.12 -0.46
CA HIS A 164 -10.88 -2.69 -0.75
C HIS A 164 -10.02 -2.39 -1.98
N ASP A 165 -9.92 -1.09 -2.30
CA ASP A 165 -9.09 -0.58 -3.37
C ASP A 165 -7.62 -0.94 -3.21
N GLY A 166 -6.94 -1.10 -4.35
CA GLY A 166 -5.52 -1.43 -4.41
C GLY A 166 -4.65 -0.49 -3.58
N ARG A 167 -3.67 -1.04 -2.89
CA ARG A 167 -2.76 -0.30 -2.02
C ARG A 167 -1.34 -0.80 -2.09
N THR A 168 -0.40 0.11 -1.84
CA THR A 168 0.97 -0.24 -1.48
C THR A 168 1.22 0.15 -0.03
N TYR A 169 1.51 -0.85 0.79
CA TYR A 169 1.95 -0.67 2.17
C TYR A 169 3.47 -0.59 2.22
N THR A 170 3.98 0.27 3.08
CA THR A 170 5.40 0.35 3.43
C THR A 170 5.54 -0.03 4.89
N PHE A 171 6.35 -1.04 5.16
CA PHE A 171 6.72 -1.49 6.50
C PHE A 171 8.21 -1.26 6.69
N ALA A 172 8.60 -0.66 7.80
CA ALA A 172 10.01 -0.45 8.12
C ALA A 172 10.26 -0.60 9.61
N ASP A 173 11.44 -1.08 9.93
CA ASP A 173 12.01 -1.08 11.27
C ASP A 173 13.46 -0.54 11.23
N ALA A 174 14.21 -0.65 12.31
CA ALA A 174 15.59 -0.19 12.36
C ALA A 174 16.54 -0.98 11.42
N ASN A 175 16.14 -2.16 10.96
CA ASN A 175 16.99 -3.09 10.22
C ASN A 175 16.68 -3.14 8.73
N GLU A 176 15.41 -3.18 8.37
CA GLU A 176 14.98 -3.35 6.99
C GLU A 176 13.66 -2.63 6.69
N ALA A 177 13.41 -2.38 5.41
CA ALA A 177 12.14 -1.87 4.92
C ALA A 177 11.60 -2.77 3.80
N TRP A 178 10.27 -2.89 3.75
CA TRP A 178 9.54 -3.67 2.77
C TRP A 178 8.39 -2.86 2.21
N GLN A 179 8.07 -3.11 0.95
CA GLN A 179 6.80 -2.68 0.38
C GLN A 179 5.97 -3.89 -0.01
N LEU A 180 4.67 -3.81 0.27
CA LEU A 180 3.67 -4.82 -0.06
C LEU A 180 2.57 -4.16 -0.88
N ALA A 181 2.53 -4.46 -2.18
CA ALA A 181 1.45 -4.07 -3.07
C ALA A 181 0.34 -5.10 -2.99
N ILE A 182 -0.88 -4.66 -2.71
CA ILE A 182 -2.07 -5.51 -2.55
C ILE A 182 -3.12 -5.11 -3.58
N HIS A 183 -3.69 -6.12 -4.20
CA HIS A 183 -4.85 -6.05 -5.08
C HIS A 183 -5.98 -6.90 -4.49
N GLN A 184 -7.11 -6.96 -5.13
CA GLN A 184 -8.31 -7.70 -4.69
C GLN A 184 -8.05 -9.19 -4.41
N GLY A 185 -8.79 -9.75 -3.46
CA GLY A 185 -8.67 -11.15 -3.05
C GLY A 185 -7.30 -11.43 -2.40
N ASN A 186 -6.73 -12.60 -2.69
CA ASN A 186 -5.36 -12.94 -2.29
C ASN A 186 -4.39 -12.65 -3.45
N SER A 187 -4.17 -11.37 -3.75
CA SER A 187 -3.30 -10.94 -4.85
C SER A 187 -2.34 -9.88 -4.36
N TRP A 188 -1.05 -10.20 -4.29
CA TRP A 188 -0.04 -9.30 -3.74
C TRP A 188 1.36 -9.60 -4.28
N ALA A 189 2.21 -8.56 -4.23
CA ALA A 189 3.65 -8.66 -4.42
C ALA A 189 4.36 -7.82 -3.36
N ALA A 190 5.48 -8.31 -2.84
CA ALA A 190 6.28 -7.62 -1.85
C ALA A 190 7.75 -7.50 -2.29
N ARG A 191 8.40 -6.41 -1.88
CA ARG A 191 9.81 -6.15 -2.15
C ARG A 191 10.52 -5.63 -0.93
N LYS A 192 11.69 -6.21 -0.63
CA LYS A 192 12.66 -5.64 0.29
C LYS A 192 13.35 -4.45 -0.36
N ILE A 193 13.48 -3.35 0.38
CA ILE A 193 14.20 -2.16 -0.04
C ILE A 193 15.65 -2.30 0.40
N HIS A 194 16.60 -2.09 -0.54
CA HIS A 194 18.02 -2.19 -0.24
C HIS A 194 18.55 -0.91 0.42
N ASP A 195 19.64 -1.07 1.17
CA ASP A 195 20.22 0.02 1.95
C ASP A 195 20.77 1.17 1.10
N ASN A 196 21.16 0.91 -0.15
CA ASN A 196 21.77 1.88 -1.07
C ASN A 196 20.78 2.52 -2.05
N GLU A 197 19.48 2.38 -1.82
CA GLU A 197 18.47 2.93 -2.74
C GLU A 197 17.45 3.84 -2.05
N VAL A 198 16.78 4.62 -2.89
CA VAL A 198 15.59 5.38 -2.57
C VAL A 198 14.40 4.81 -3.33
N VAL A 199 13.24 4.82 -2.69
CA VAL A 199 11.97 4.38 -3.29
C VAL A 199 10.93 5.47 -3.11
N TYR A 200 10.22 5.80 -4.17
CA TYR A 200 9.12 6.76 -4.12
C TYR A 200 7.83 6.13 -4.65
N ILE A 201 6.79 6.14 -3.83
CA ILE A 201 5.47 5.62 -4.18
C ILE A 201 4.44 6.76 -4.16
N PRO A 202 3.88 7.10 -5.30
CA PRO A 202 2.69 7.95 -5.38
C PRO A 202 1.40 7.09 -5.31
N ASN A 203 0.33 7.51 -5.97
CA ASN A 203 -0.95 6.79 -5.99
C ASN A 203 -1.12 5.83 -7.18
N ASN A 204 -0.07 5.13 -7.55
CA ASN A 204 -0.14 4.05 -8.53
C ASN A 204 0.84 2.94 -8.19
N PHE A 205 0.54 1.73 -8.64
CA PHE A 205 1.45 0.61 -8.51
C PHE A 205 2.74 0.87 -9.30
N MET A 206 3.89 0.64 -8.65
CA MET A 206 5.20 0.91 -9.22
C MET A 206 6.01 -0.35 -9.54
N MET A 207 5.67 -1.51 -8.95
CA MET A 207 6.43 -2.76 -9.11
C MET A 207 6.26 -3.33 -10.52
N ASP A 208 7.23 -3.09 -11.40
CA ASP A 208 7.21 -3.52 -12.80
C ASP A 208 8.23 -4.61 -13.14
N LYS A 209 9.11 -4.97 -12.21
CA LYS A 209 10.22 -5.92 -12.40
C LYS A 209 10.40 -6.85 -11.22
N VAL A 210 9.34 -7.62 -10.90
CA VAL A 210 9.41 -8.63 -9.84
C VAL A 210 10.23 -9.82 -10.37
N ASP A 211 11.43 -10.01 -9.85
CA ASP A 211 12.27 -11.15 -10.19
C ASP A 211 11.81 -12.39 -9.41
N LEU A 212 11.22 -13.35 -10.13
CA LEU A 212 10.70 -14.59 -9.55
C LEU A 212 11.80 -15.53 -9.03
N ASN A 213 13.07 -15.30 -9.40
CA ASN A 213 14.22 -16.09 -8.94
C ASN A 213 14.86 -15.50 -7.69
N ASP A 214 14.77 -14.20 -7.46
CA ASP A 214 15.31 -13.52 -6.29
C ASP A 214 14.31 -13.53 -5.13
N LYS A 215 14.35 -14.61 -4.34
CA LYS A 215 13.45 -14.81 -3.18
C LYS A 215 13.84 -14.02 -1.94
N GLU A 216 15.02 -13.42 -1.90
CA GLU A 216 15.45 -12.56 -0.78
C GLU A 216 14.88 -11.16 -0.92
N THR A 217 14.86 -10.64 -2.14
CA THR A 217 14.32 -9.30 -2.44
C THR A 217 12.83 -9.33 -2.71
N TRP A 218 12.32 -10.37 -3.38
CA TRP A 218 10.95 -10.42 -3.88
C TRP A 218 10.13 -11.56 -3.33
N ARG A 219 8.89 -11.27 -3.02
CA ARG A 219 7.86 -12.24 -2.66
C ARG A 219 6.58 -11.92 -3.43
N ILE A 220 5.89 -12.92 -3.89
CA ILE A 220 4.65 -12.76 -4.65
C ILE A 220 3.72 -13.95 -4.39
N GLU A 221 2.42 -13.71 -4.42
CA GLU A 221 1.43 -14.78 -4.39
C GLU A 221 1.55 -15.66 -5.65
N PRO A 222 1.91 -16.95 -5.51
CA PRO A 222 2.16 -17.82 -6.68
C PRO A 222 0.96 -17.92 -7.63
N LYS A 223 -0.26 -18.01 -7.10
CA LYS A 223 -1.48 -18.09 -7.91
C LYS A 223 -1.68 -16.86 -8.80
N GLN A 224 -1.13 -15.72 -8.40
CA GLN A 224 -1.20 -14.49 -9.21
C GLN A 224 -0.36 -14.63 -10.48
N VAL A 225 0.81 -15.25 -10.40
CA VAL A 225 1.67 -15.52 -11.56
C VAL A 225 0.99 -16.55 -12.47
N GLU A 226 0.48 -17.65 -11.89
CA GLU A 226 -0.25 -18.70 -12.62
C GLU A 226 -1.46 -18.12 -13.40
N ARG A 227 -2.25 -17.25 -12.75
CA ARG A 227 -3.37 -16.56 -13.40
C ARG A 227 -2.90 -15.67 -14.56
N ALA A 228 -1.85 -14.90 -14.35
CA ALA A 228 -1.31 -14.02 -15.40
C ALA A 228 -0.82 -14.81 -16.62
N VAL A 229 -0.23 -15.98 -16.41
CA VAL A 229 0.15 -16.90 -17.48
C VAL A 229 -1.09 -17.43 -18.21
N LYS A 230 -2.09 -17.90 -17.47
CA LYS A 230 -3.36 -18.40 -18.03
C LYS A 230 -4.09 -17.34 -18.86
N ASP A 231 -4.07 -16.10 -18.40
CA ASP A 231 -4.70 -14.94 -19.06
C ASP A 231 -3.87 -14.37 -20.23
N GLY A 232 -2.69 -14.94 -20.53
CA GLY A 232 -1.77 -14.45 -21.56
C GLY A 232 -1.10 -13.11 -21.23
N ARG A 233 -1.11 -12.70 -19.95
CA ARG A 233 -0.50 -11.45 -19.48
C ARG A 233 0.95 -11.61 -19.03
N HIS A 234 1.44 -12.86 -18.93
CA HIS A 234 2.81 -13.18 -18.56
C HIS A 234 3.27 -14.44 -19.30
N ASP A 235 4.52 -14.43 -19.80
CA ASP A 235 5.16 -15.61 -20.35
C ASP A 235 5.78 -16.44 -19.20
N ALA A 236 5.35 -17.67 -19.03
CA ALA A 236 5.84 -18.58 -17.98
C ALA A 236 7.38 -18.80 -18.01
N LYS A 237 8.04 -18.55 -19.15
CA LYS A 237 9.50 -18.67 -19.28
C LYS A 237 10.24 -17.39 -18.86
N ASN A 238 9.54 -16.28 -18.71
CA ASN A 238 10.14 -15.02 -18.28
C ASN A 238 10.22 -14.98 -16.75
N PRO A 239 11.39 -14.93 -16.12
CA PRO A 239 11.51 -14.82 -14.67
C PRO A 239 11.13 -13.42 -14.14
N ILE A 240 11.00 -12.41 -15.01
CA ILE A 240 10.66 -11.05 -14.62
C ILE A 240 9.16 -10.82 -14.80
N PHE A 241 8.45 -10.77 -13.70
CA PHE A 241 7.02 -10.56 -13.67
C PHE A 241 6.69 -9.06 -13.53
N ASN A 242 5.87 -8.54 -14.42
CA ASN A 242 5.41 -7.16 -14.34
C ASN A 242 4.07 -7.10 -13.57
N TRP A 243 4.15 -6.94 -12.25
CA TRP A 243 3.00 -6.80 -11.37
C TRP A 243 2.07 -5.67 -11.82
N ARG A 244 2.63 -4.50 -12.08
CA ARG A 244 1.89 -3.31 -12.51
C ARG A 244 0.98 -3.59 -13.70
N LYS A 245 1.51 -4.20 -14.76
CA LYS A 245 0.72 -4.52 -15.97
C LYS A 245 -0.48 -5.43 -15.73
N VAL A 246 -0.43 -6.20 -14.66
CA VAL A 246 -1.50 -7.17 -14.34
C VAL A 246 -2.62 -6.53 -13.54
N VAL A 247 -2.31 -5.59 -12.65
CA VAL A 247 -3.27 -5.08 -11.66
C VAL A 247 -3.55 -3.58 -11.74
N ALA A 248 -2.67 -2.78 -12.33
CA ALA A 248 -2.79 -1.32 -12.29
C ALA A 248 -3.78 -0.78 -13.31
N GLN A 249 -4.54 0.22 -12.91
CA GLN A 249 -5.22 1.14 -13.82
C GLN A 249 -4.19 2.15 -14.34
N GLU A 250 -3.62 1.88 -15.51
CA GLU A 250 -2.51 2.66 -16.08
C GLU A 250 -2.84 4.14 -16.28
N SER A 251 -4.12 4.49 -16.55
CA SER A 251 -4.54 5.89 -16.70
C SER A 251 -4.20 6.75 -15.47
N VAL A 252 -4.25 6.19 -14.26
CA VAL A 252 -3.92 6.90 -13.01
C VAL A 252 -2.47 7.37 -12.99
N ARG A 253 -1.56 6.62 -13.60
CA ARG A 253 -0.15 6.99 -13.72
C ARG A 253 0.05 8.26 -14.54
N HIS A 254 -0.79 8.48 -15.55
CA HIS A 254 -0.76 9.61 -16.45
C HIS A 254 -1.54 10.84 -15.96
N GLU A 255 -2.35 10.67 -14.91
CA GLU A 255 -3.06 11.79 -14.31
C GLU A 255 -2.07 12.87 -13.84
N ARG A 256 -2.33 14.12 -14.22
CA ARG A 256 -1.42 15.24 -13.98
C ARG A 256 -0.98 15.37 -12.53
N TRP A 257 -1.90 15.21 -11.60
CA TRP A 257 -1.63 15.28 -10.15
C TRP A 257 -0.67 14.19 -9.67
N ASN A 258 -0.68 13.01 -10.32
CA ASN A 258 0.19 11.88 -10.00
C ASN A 258 1.53 11.96 -10.74
N ALA A 259 1.51 12.23 -12.04
CA ALA A 259 2.70 12.37 -12.88
C ALA A 259 3.63 13.49 -12.40
N ASN A 260 3.09 14.68 -12.07
CA ASN A 260 3.89 15.82 -11.60
C ASN A 260 4.67 15.51 -10.32
N ARG A 261 4.06 14.77 -9.38
CA ARG A 261 4.76 14.36 -8.15
C ARG A 261 5.93 13.43 -8.45
N ASN A 262 5.77 12.48 -9.39
CA ASN A 262 6.85 11.62 -9.83
C ASN A 262 7.99 12.42 -10.48
N VAL A 263 7.67 13.35 -11.40
CA VAL A 263 8.68 14.20 -12.06
C VAL A 263 9.50 14.96 -11.03
N LEU A 264 8.84 15.63 -10.07
CA LEU A 264 9.51 16.41 -9.04
C LEU A 264 10.33 15.56 -8.08
N ALA A 265 9.75 14.43 -7.62
CA ALA A 265 10.44 13.53 -6.70
C ALA A 265 11.69 12.93 -7.33
N TRP A 266 11.59 12.37 -8.53
CA TRP A 266 12.73 11.74 -9.18
C TRP A 266 13.80 12.75 -9.62
N LYS A 267 13.41 13.95 -10.07
CA LYS A 267 14.36 15.03 -10.31
C LYS A 267 15.13 15.42 -9.05
N PHE A 268 14.44 15.54 -7.92
CA PHE A 268 15.09 15.84 -6.64
C PHE A 268 16.00 14.70 -6.17
N LEU A 269 15.54 13.45 -6.24
CA LEU A 269 16.25 12.29 -5.73
C LEU A 269 17.47 11.90 -6.57
N THR A 270 17.36 12.00 -7.90
CA THR A 270 18.37 11.47 -8.81
C THR A 270 19.02 12.53 -9.70
N GLY A 271 18.50 13.75 -9.75
CA GLY A 271 18.90 14.78 -10.71
C GLY A 271 18.34 14.55 -12.12
N VAL A 272 17.64 13.43 -12.37
CA VAL A 272 17.10 13.08 -13.69
C VAL A 272 15.65 13.54 -13.81
N GLU A 273 15.33 14.22 -14.91
CA GLU A 273 13.96 14.61 -15.23
C GLU A 273 13.30 13.57 -16.13
N TYR A 274 12.29 12.91 -15.62
CA TYR A 274 11.49 11.93 -16.35
C TYR A 274 10.20 12.60 -16.83
N ASN A 275 10.10 12.83 -18.15
CA ASN A 275 8.92 13.47 -18.75
C ASN A 275 7.88 12.47 -19.29
N ASP A 276 8.22 11.19 -19.29
CA ASP A 276 7.36 10.11 -19.73
C ASP A 276 6.94 9.27 -18.51
N PRO A 277 5.64 9.24 -18.14
CA PRO A 277 5.17 8.48 -17.02
C PRO A 277 5.53 6.98 -17.08
N GLU A 278 5.66 6.40 -18.26
CA GLU A 278 6.05 5.00 -18.42
C GLU A 278 7.49 4.71 -17.95
N LYS A 279 8.32 5.75 -17.89
CA LYS A 279 9.74 5.66 -17.51
C LYS A 279 10.00 6.00 -16.04
N PHE A 280 8.99 6.35 -15.26
CA PHE A 280 9.19 6.59 -13.82
C PHE A 280 9.75 5.34 -13.17
N PRO A 281 10.92 5.41 -12.54
CA PRO A 281 11.48 4.25 -11.84
C PRO A 281 10.69 3.93 -10.59
N TYR A 282 10.75 2.68 -10.16
CA TYR A 282 10.24 2.26 -8.86
C TYR A 282 11.22 2.61 -7.74
N SER A 283 12.51 2.39 -7.98
CA SER A 283 13.61 2.72 -7.08
C SER A 283 14.82 3.22 -7.84
N ALA A 284 15.72 3.90 -7.16
CA ALA A 284 17.00 4.30 -7.71
C ALA A 284 18.11 4.12 -6.67
N VAL A 285 19.24 3.59 -7.12
CA VAL A 285 20.51 3.68 -6.39
C VAL A 285 21.04 5.09 -6.56
N ILE A 286 21.40 5.73 -5.45
CA ILE A 286 21.97 7.09 -5.46
C ILE A 286 23.35 7.09 -4.78
N ASP A 287 24.20 8.03 -5.16
CA ASP A 287 25.58 8.18 -4.68
C ASP A 287 25.75 9.29 -3.63
N ARG A 288 24.65 9.94 -3.27
CA ARG A 288 24.64 11.01 -2.25
C ARG A 288 23.81 10.64 -1.04
N LYS A 289 24.11 11.27 0.08
CA LYS A 289 23.30 11.15 1.31
C LYS A 289 22.11 12.09 1.24
N LEU A 290 21.00 11.65 1.85
CA LEU A 290 19.76 12.40 2.05
C LEU A 290 19.45 12.46 3.55
N GLY A 291 19.02 13.64 4.02
CA GLY A 291 18.61 13.90 5.40
C GLY A 291 17.23 14.52 5.47
#